data_a85e9952e7f09d388d498b7d3203bba7
#
_entry.id   a85e9952e7f09d388d498b7d3203bba7
#
_cell.length_a   1.000
_cell.length_b   1.000
_cell.length_c   1.000
_cell.angle_alpha   90.00
_cell.angle_beta   90.00
_cell.angle_gamma   90.00
#
_symmetry.space_group_name_H-M   'P 1'
#
loop_
_entity.id
_entity.type
_entity.pdbx_description
1 polymer ?
#
loop_
_entity_poly.entity_id
_entity_poly.type
_entity_poly.pdbx_seq_one_letter_code
_entity_poly.pdbx_strand_id
1 'polypeptide(L)'
;MNRLPTVGVAAIFKNERPYVVEWLAHHRLLGVDRFFIADNDSDDGTAELLQSLAACGFLTCHHFPNPVGAGPQLSAYRMLMREHGHEVDWLAFIDADEFIWPMGEERCLPAFVQGLAERHPDMGALVLNWASYGSGGQLHQKPGLVVERFTWHAQQDHFVNVPIKSVVRPSDFERFTCSHNAGLKPGRRHLHTDGGPRQTHPDYADIPEKRYIRSERVCWEGFRINHYVVKSYQEFDQIKRRKGRAFFARPLSQSYFLWHENNEVQALPDPAYLERLHAEIHRIETALARTGWADPPVVVSGHLRLPLGGRVHIVERSMEGLLIRGWCHAWRGHPIGKLVAVINGQTHAVQRFEPAPLLDAHKPGLELKGPQKYLNPQAPEGSGFQAFVPLDPGVRIDALEVAGLTDDGVMTEPLERDPPVG
;
A
#
# COMPACT_ATOMS: atom_id res chain seq x y z
N MET A 1 -9.62 -36.12 17.42
CA MET A 1 -9.06 -35.06 16.56
C MET A 1 -8.95 -33.81 17.41
N ASN A 2 -7.78 -33.24 17.55
CA ASN A 2 -7.63 -31.97 18.25
C ASN A 2 -8.41 -30.88 17.48
N ARG A 3 -9.12 -30.03 18.21
CA ARG A 3 -9.81 -28.88 17.64
C ARG A 3 -8.76 -27.94 17.02
N LEU A 4 -9.00 -27.45 15.78
CA LEU A 4 -8.18 -26.40 15.19
C LEU A 4 -8.22 -25.14 16.05
N PRO A 5 -7.11 -24.37 16.12
CA PRO A 5 -7.08 -23.11 16.85
C PRO A 5 -8.02 -22.10 16.18
N THR A 6 -8.64 -21.28 16.99
CA THR A 6 -9.41 -20.12 16.51
C THR A 6 -8.46 -19.04 16.03
N VAL A 7 -8.59 -18.65 14.76
CA VAL A 7 -7.81 -17.55 14.18
C VAL A 7 -8.72 -16.36 13.93
N GLY A 8 -8.30 -15.19 14.44
CA GLY A 8 -8.95 -13.93 14.18
C GLY A 8 -8.11 -13.01 13.32
N VAL A 9 -8.76 -12.02 12.72
CA VAL A 9 -8.13 -10.90 12.01
C VAL A 9 -8.59 -9.60 12.63
N ALA A 10 -7.62 -8.73 12.97
CA ALA A 10 -7.83 -7.37 13.45
C ALA A 10 -7.33 -6.37 12.41
N ALA A 11 -8.16 -5.38 12.05
CA ALA A 11 -7.83 -4.38 11.06
C ALA A 11 -8.41 -3.01 11.42
N ILE A 12 -7.84 -1.95 10.85
CA ILE A 12 -8.40 -0.60 10.86
C ILE A 12 -8.71 -0.18 9.44
N PHE A 13 -9.94 0.24 9.18
CA PHE A 13 -10.41 0.65 7.87
C PHE A 13 -10.70 2.15 7.83
N LYS A 14 -10.41 2.76 6.70
CA LYS A 14 -10.82 4.11 6.34
C LYS A 14 -11.08 4.18 4.86
N ASN A 15 -12.34 4.42 4.47
CA ASN A 15 -12.74 4.55 3.07
C ASN A 15 -12.32 3.35 2.21
N GLU A 16 -12.78 2.15 2.62
CA GLU A 16 -12.47 0.87 1.96
C GLU A 16 -13.74 0.16 1.44
N ARG A 17 -14.89 0.83 1.44
CA ARG A 17 -16.19 0.24 1.09
C ARG A 17 -16.17 -0.70 -0.12
N PRO A 18 -15.54 -0.35 -1.27
CA PRO A 18 -15.57 -1.19 -2.46
C PRO A 18 -14.88 -2.55 -2.30
N TYR A 19 -14.09 -2.74 -1.25
CA TYR A 19 -13.20 -3.90 -1.09
C TYR A 19 -13.56 -4.76 0.12
N VAL A 20 -14.38 -4.26 1.04
CA VAL A 20 -14.67 -4.91 2.34
C VAL A 20 -15.25 -6.30 2.17
N VAL A 21 -16.25 -6.47 1.29
CA VAL A 21 -16.95 -7.77 1.13
C VAL A 21 -16.04 -8.82 0.54
N GLU A 22 -15.24 -8.48 -0.48
CA GLU A 22 -14.24 -9.38 -1.07
C GLU A 22 -13.18 -9.77 -0.05
N TRP A 23 -12.62 -8.79 0.67
CA TRP A 23 -11.60 -9.02 1.70
C TRP A 23 -12.11 -9.95 2.80
N LEU A 24 -13.33 -9.73 3.28
CA LEU A 24 -13.98 -10.57 4.29
C LEU A 24 -14.21 -12.00 3.77
N ALA A 25 -14.79 -12.13 2.57
CA ALA A 25 -15.06 -13.42 1.93
C ALA A 25 -13.77 -14.25 1.76
N HIS A 26 -12.70 -13.60 1.27
CA HIS A 26 -11.41 -14.24 1.09
C HIS A 26 -10.87 -14.85 2.39
N HIS A 27 -10.79 -14.05 3.46
CA HIS A 27 -10.24 -14.53 4.72
C HIS A 27 -11.12 -15.59 5.40
N ARG A 28 -12.43 -15.54 5.19
CA ARG A 28 -13.34 -16.60 5.64
C ARG A 28 -13.06 -17.93 4.94
N LEU A 29 -12.76 -17.92 3.64
CA LEU A 29 -12.37 -19.13 2.90
C LEU A 29 -11.06 -19.75 3.40
N LEU A 30 -10.20 -18.99 4.07
CA LEU A 30 -8.97 -19.47 4.71
C LEU A 30 -9.23 -20.09 6.10
N GLY A 31 -10.49 -20.10 6.59
CA GLY A 31 -10.82 -20.59 7.92
C GLY A 31 -10.64 -19.56 9.04
N VAL A 32 -10.61 -18.27 8.71
CA VAL A 32 -10.66 -17.21 9.73
C VAL A 32 -12.10 -17.08 10.25
N ASP A 33 -12.26 -17.22 11.56
CA ASP A 33 -13.58 -17.25 12.21
C ASP A 33 -14.00 -15.91 12.81
N ARG A 34 -13.06 -15.07 13.18
CA ARG A 34 -13.29 -13.82 13.93
C ARG A 34 -12.67 -12.64 13.19
N PHE A 35 -13.45 -11.58 13.06
CA PHE A 35 -12.99 -10.33 12.46
C PHE A 35 -13.31 -9.16 13.40
N PHE A 36 -12.30 -8.40 13.76
CA PHE A 36 -12.39 -7.26 14.66
C PHE A 36 -11.92 -6.02 13.89
N ILE A 37 -12.88 -5.19 13.47
CA ILE A 37 -12.61 -4.06 12.57
C ILE A 37 -12.84 -2.75 13.30
N ALA A 38 -11.86 -1.86 13.26
CA ALA A 38 -11.98 -0.48 13.70
C ALA A 38 -12.25 0.41 12.49
N ASP A 39 -13.38 1.11 12.46
CA ASP A 39 -13.66 2.15 11.45
C ASP A 39 -13.05 3.48 11.90
N ASN A 40 -12.18 4.05 11.07
CA ASN A 40 -11.47 5.29 11.36
C ASN A 40 -12.11 6.49 10.65
N ASP A 41 -13.30 6.89 11.09
CA ASP A 41 -14.04 8.02 10.54
C ASP A 41 -14.18 7.94 9.00
N SER A 42 -14.70 6.82 8.49
CA SER A 42 -14.99 6.68 7.06
C SER A 42 -16.18 7.53 6.65
N ASP A 43 -16.13 8.10 5.45
CA ASP A 43 -17.15 8.99 4.87
C ASP A 43 -17.63 8.53 3.48
N ASP A 44 -17.24 7.31 3.06
CA ASP A 44 -17.60 6.70 1.76
C ASP A 44 -18.69 5.62 1.87
N GLY A 45 -19.28 5.41 3.05
CA GLY A 45 -20.23 4.33 3.33
C GLY A 45 -19.56 3.06 3.91
N THR A 46 -18.26 3.07 4.18
CA THR A 46 -17.56 1.94 4.84
C THR A 46 -18.13 1.69 6.24
N ALA A 47 -18.38 2.73 7.03
CA ALA A 47 -18.87 2.60 8.41
C ALA A 47 -20.24 1.90 8.45
N GLU A 48 -21.16 2.29 7.59
CA GLU A 48 -22.51 1.74 7.48
C GLU A 48 -22.49 0.28 7.00
N LEU A 49 -21.60 -0.04 6.03
CA LEU A 49 -21.39 -1.41 5.57
C LEU A 49 -20.84 -2.29 6.70
N LEU A 50 -19.86 -1.83 7.46
CA LEU A 50 -19.28 -2.58 8.58
C LEU A 50 -20.32 -2.81 9.69
N GLN A 51 -21.17 -1.83 9.99
CA GLN A 51 -22.27 -1.99 10.94
C GLN A 51 -23.30 -3.02 10.47
N SER A 52 -23.63 -3.01 9.18
CA SER A 52 -24.55 -3.98 8.58
C SER A 52 -23.97 -5.40 8.59
N LEU A 53 -22.67 -5.55 8.30
CA LEU A 53 -21.94 -6.82 8.41
C LEU A 53 -21.89 -7.33 9.86
N ALA A 54 -21.70 -6.42 10.83
CA ALA A 54 -21.73 -6.76 12.25
C ALA A 54 -23.13 -7.23 12.70
N ALA A 55 -24.18 -6.56 12.24
CA ALA A 55 -25.57 -6.98 12.48
C ALA A 55 -25.88 -8.36 11.91
N CYS A 56 -25.23 -8.74 10.80
CA CYS A 56 -25.30 -10.08 10.21
C CYS A 56 -24.42 -11.11 10.94
N GLY A 57 -23.62 -10.71 11.93
CA GLY A 57 -22.72 -11.60 12.68
C GLY A 57 -21.43 -12.01 11.94
N PHE A 58 -21.04 -11.27 10.88
CA PHE A 58 -19.82 -11.57 10.14
C PHE A 58 -18.55 -11.05 10.80
N LEU A 59 -18.66 -9.94 11.56
CA LEU A 59 -17.53 -9.26 12.20
C LEU A 59 -18.01 -8.49 13.45
N THR A 60 -17.05 -8.03 14.25
CA THR A 60 -17.25 -7.02 15.28
C THR A 60 -16.69 -5.69 14.76
N CYS A 61 -17.48 -4.63 14.80
CA CYS A 61 -17.10 -3.30 14.34
C CYS A 61 -17.01 -2.31 15.50
N HIS A 62 -15.94 -1.53 15.54
CA HIS A 62 -15.72 -0.43 16.48
C HIS A 62 -15.58 0.89 15.71
N HIS A 63 -16.30 1.93 16.13
CA HIS A 63 -15.95 3.28 15.69
C HIS A 63 -14.68 3.72 16.42
N PHE A 64 -13.68 4.13 15.67
CA PHE A 64 -12.36 4.49 16.20
C PHE A 64 -11.88 5.81 15.57
N PRO A 65 -12.22 6.96 16.18
CA PRO A 65 -11.80 8.28 15.70
C PRO A 65 -10.29 8.47 15.84
N ASN A 66 -9.74 9.43 15.10
CA ASN A 66 -8.31 9.73 15.16
C ASN A 66 -7.91 10.16 16.57
N PRO A 67 -6.97 9.47 17.24
CA PRO A 67 -6.47 9.89 18.54
C PRO A 67 -5.66 11.18 18.41
N VAL A 68 -5.77 12.04 19.41
CA VAL A 68 -5.01 13.30 19.46
C VAL A 68 -3.52 12.99 19.60
N GLY A 69 -2.70 13.51 18.70
CA GLY A 69 -1.23 13.43 18.78
C GLY A 69 -0.62 12.05 18.46
N ALA A 70 -1.40 11.08 17.98
CA ALA A 70 -0.91 9.75 17.62
C ALA A 70 -1.54 9.25 16.31
N GLY A 71 -0.83 8.36 15.59
CA GLY A 71 -1.41 7.67 14.44
C GLY A 71 -2.52 6.70 14.87
N PRO A 72 -3.63 6.61 14.12
CA PRO A 72 -4.78 5.79 14.52
C PRO A 72 -4.46 4.29 14.50
N GLN A 73 -3.65 3.79 13.59
CA GLN A 73 -3.47 2.36 13.35
C GLN A 73 -2.95 1.61 14.58
N LEU A 74 -1.85 2.07 15.17
CA LEU A 74 -1.25 1.39 16.32
C LEU A 74 -2.13 1.49 17.57
N SER A 75 -2.86 2.59 17.72
CA SER A 75 -3.81 2.80 18.80
C SER A 75 -5.03 1.88 18.67
N ALA A 76 -5.55 1.72 17.45
CA ALA A 76 -6.62 0.77 17.15
C ALA A 76 -6.18 -0.68 17.42
N TYR A 77 -5.00 -1.07 16.98
CA TYR A 77 -4.48 -2.43 17.21
C TYR A 77 -4.31 -2.74 18.72
N ARG A 78 -3.87 -1.76 19.51
CA ARG A 78 -3.81 -1.91 20.97
C ARG A 78 -5.19 -2.10 21.60
N MET A 79 -6.18 -1.35 21.15
CA MET A 79 -7.57 -1.49 21.57
C MET A 79 -8.11 -2.87 21.20
N LEU A 80 -7.99 -3.28 19.92
CA LEU A 80 -8.49 -4.56 19.43
C LEU A 80 -7.83 -5.76 20.13
N MET A 81 -6.49 -5.71 20.37
CA MET A 81 -5.79 -6.75 21.14
C MET A 81 -6.31 -6.83 22.58
N ARG A 82 -6.50 -5.70 23.24
CA ARG A 82 -6.97 -5.65 24.63
C ARG A 82 -8.38 -6.21 24.75
N GLU A 83 -9.26 -5.86 23.84
CA GLU A 83 -10.69 -6.18 23.92
C GLU A 83 -10.99 -7.60 23.41
N HIS A 84 -10.28 -8.07 22.39
CA HIS A 84 -10.61 -9.30 21.67
C HIS A 84 -9.51 -10.36 21.66
N GLY A 85 -8.29 -10.04 22.11
CA GLY A 85 -7.20 -11.01 22.11
C GLY A 85 -7.51 -12.31 22.87
N HIS A 86 -8.38 -12.25 23.87
CA HIS A 86 -8.79 -13.41 24.65
C HIS A 86 -9.83 -14.33 23.96
N GLU A 87 -10.42 -13.89 22.86
CA GLU A 87 -11.44 -14.63 22.10
C GLU A 87 -10.85 -15.61 21.06
N VAL A 88 -9.54 -15.52 20.82
CA VAL A 88 -8.86 -16.27 19.77
C VAL A 88 -7.53 -16.84 20.24
N ASP A 89 -7.12 -17.95 19.63
CA ASP A 89 -5.81 -18.56 19.88
C ASP A 89 -4.70 -17.80 19.13
N TRP A 90 -5.03 -17.23 17.96
CA TRP A 90 -4.12 -16.45 17.13
C TRP A 90 -4.85 -15.25 16.52
N LEU A 91 -4.18 -14.10 16.48
CA LEU A 91 -4.73 -12.85 15.94
C LEU A 91 -3.78 -12.24 14.90
N ALA A 92 -4.25 -12.15 13.67
CA ALA A 92 -3.53 -11.50 12.58
C ALA A 92 -3.84 -9.99 12.56
N PHE A 93 -2.83 -9.17 12.35
CA PHE A 93 -2.96 -7.71 12.16
C PHE A 93 -2.59 -7.36 10.74
N ILE A 94 -3.60 -7.07 9.91
CA ILE A 94 -3.43 -6.77 8.48
C ILE A 94 -4.25 -5.55 8.08
N ASP A 95 -3.89 -4.96 6.93
CA ASP A 95 -4.58 -3.79 6.38
C ASP A 95 -5.70 -4.21 5.40
N ALA A 96 -6.60 -3.30 5.05
CA ALA A 96 -7.73 -3.57 4.15
C ALA A 96 -7.32 -3.91 2.70
N ASP A 97 -6.10 -3.62 2.31
CA ASP A 97 -5.53 -3.92 1.01
C ASP A 97 -4.54 -5.09 1.05
N GLU A 98 -4.53 -5.86 2.16
CA GLU A 98 -3.71 -7.01 2.39
C GLU A 98 -4.56 -8.29 2.48
N PHE A 99 -4.18 -9.30 1.71
CA PHE A 99 -4.84 -10.59 1.65
C PHE A 99 -3.85 -11.68 2.06
N ILE A 100 -4.13 -12.40 3.14
CA ILE A 100 -3.34 -13.58 3.52
C ILE A 100 -3.56 -14.64 2.43
N TRP A 101 -2.48 -15.07 1.77
CA TRP A 101 -2.58 -15.89 0.57
C TRP A 101 -1.84 -17.23 0.73
N PRO A 102 -2.52 -18.39 0.50
CA PRO A 102 -1.89 -19.69 0.57
C PRO A 102 -1.00 -19.93 -0.65
N MET A 103 0.21 -20.42 -0.42
CA MET A 103 1.21 -20.71 -1.44
C MET A 103 1.47 -22.22 -1.61
N GLY A 104 1.07 -23.02 -0.62
CA GLY A 104 1.22 -24.48 -0.60
C GLY A 104 -0.08 -25.24 -0.79
N GLU A 105 -0.03 -26.54 -0.48
CA GLU A 105 -1.21 -27.43 -0.50
C GLU A 105 -2.18 -27.10 0.64
N GLU A 106 -1.66 -26.74 1.82
CA GLU A 106 -2.48 -26.33 2.95
C GLU A 106 -3.04 -24.91 2.71
N ARG A 107 -4.35 -24.84 2.59
CA ARG A 107 -5.09 -23.61 2.32
C ARG A 107 -5.87 -23.10 3.54
N CYS A 108 -5.87 -23.87 4.65
CA CYS A 108 -6.53 -23.52 5.90
C CYS A 108 -5.50 -22.89 6.85
N LEU A 109 -5.61 -21.59 7.10
CA LEU A 109 -4.68 -20.87 7.96
C LEU A 109 -4.62 -21.43 9.40
N PRO A 110 -5.74 -21.76 10.07
CA PRO A 110 -5.72 -22.44 11.37
C PRO A 110 -4.92 -23.73 11.38
N ALA A 111 -5.09 -24.60 10.37
CA ALA A 111 -4.37 -25.88 10.29
C ALA A 111 -2.87 -25.65 10.08
N PHE A 112 -2.49 -24.70 9.22
CA PHE A 112 -1.10 -24.33 8.98
C PHE A 112 -0.42 -23.83 10.24
N VAL A 113 -1.06 -22.87 10.93
CA VAL A 113 -0.53 -22.30 12.19
C VAL A 113 -0.40 -23.35 13.26
N GLN A 114 -1.38 -24.25 13.40
CA GLN A 114 -1.32 -25.37 14.35
C GLN A 114 -0.13 -26.28 14.06
N GLY A 115 0.02 -26.74 12.83
CA GLY A 115 1.10 -27.64 12.45
C GLY A 115 2.48 -27.02 12.64
N LEU A 116 2.61 -25.70 12.44
CA LEU A 116 3.85 -24.98 12.69
C LEU A 116 4.11 -24.85 14.20
N ALA A 117 3.09 -24.51 14.99
CA ALA A 117 3.20 -24.36 16.46
C ALA A 117 3.51 -25.69 17.16
N GLU A 118 3.03 -26.81 16.65
CA GLU A 118 3.35 -28.15 17.16
C GLU A 118 4.83 -28.50 16.94
N ARG A 119 5.40 -28.12 15.79
CA ARG A 119 6.83 -28.31 15.50
C ARG A 119 7.73 -27.32 16.25
N HIS A 120 7.20 -26.14 16.58
CA HIS A 120 7.92 -25.04 17.23
C HIS A 120 7.13 -24.50 18.42
N PRO A 121 7.17 -25.19 19.59
CA PRO A 121 6.36 -24.80 20.76
C PRO A 121 6.67 -23.41 21.33
N ASP A 122 7.82 -22.84 21.00
CA ASP A 122 8.24 -21.50 21.37
C ASP A 122 7.79 -20.41 20.37
N MET A 123 7.06 -20.77 19.31
CA MET A 123 6.46 -19.81 18.39
C MET A 123 5.41 -18.96 19.10
N GLY A 124 5.66 -17.66 19.22
CA GLY A 124 4.72 -16.67 19.73
C GLY A 124 4.08 -15.83 18.63
N ALA A 125 4.72 -15.75 17.46
CA ALA A 125 4.17 -15.09 16.28
C ALA A 125 4.69 -15.73 14.99
N LEU A 126 3.79 -15.81 13.99
CA LEU A 126 4.10 -16.10 12.61
C LEU A 126 4.23 -14.79 11.85
N VAL A 127 5.27 -14.61 11.04
CA VAL A 127 5.41 -13.45 10.16
C VAL A 127 5.18 -13.83 8.71
N LEU A 128 4.42 -12.98 8.02
CA LEU A 128 4.05 -13.13 6.62
C LEU A 128 4.67 -11.99 5.83
N ASN A 129 5.53 -12.30 4.87
CA ASN A 129 6.10 -11.30 3.98
C ASN A 129 5.08 -10.86 2.91
N TRP A 130 5.25 -9.62 2.43
CA TRP A 130 4.47 -9.12 1.31
C TRP A 130 4.86 -9.77 -0.02
N ALA A 131 3.88 -9.84 -0.91
CA ALA A 131 4.02 -9.80 -2.35
C ALA A 131 3.34 -8.50 -2.80
N SER A 132 4.12 -7.50 -3.18
CA SER A 132 3.60 -6.18 -3.56
C SER A 132 3.05 -6.23 -4.97
N TYR A 133 1.75 -6.00 -5.11
CA TYR A 133 1.04 -5.99 -6.37
C TYR A 133 0.99 -4.57 -6.96
N GLY A 134 1.37 -4.46 -8.25
CA GLY A 134 1.21 -3.25 -9.03
C GLY A 134 -0.18 -3.13 -9.65
N SER A 135 -0.38 -2.08 -10.45
CA SER A 135 -1.65 -1.82 -11.14
C SER A 135 -1.92 -2.76 -12.32
N GLY A 136 -0.92 -3.52 -12.77
CA GLY A 136 -1.00 -4.24 -14.05
C GLY A 136 -1.13 -3.31 -15.26
N GLY A 137 -0.79 -2.02 -15.11
CA GLY A 137 -0.98 -0.99 -16.13
C GLY A 137 -2.42 -0.47 -16.24
N GLN A 138 -3.28 -0.76 -15.25
CA GLN A 138 -4.66 -0.28 -15.26
C GLN A 138 -4.73 1.18 -14.83
N LEU A 139 -5.12 2.04 -15.76
CA LEU A 139 -5.33 3.46 -15.50
C LEU A 139 -6.67 3.70 -14.77
N HIS A 140 -7.73 3.10 -15.28
CA HIS A 140 -9.09 3.28 -14.77
C HIS A 140 -9.54 2.10 -13.92
N GLN A 141 -10.39 2.41 -12.94
CA GLN A 141 -11.12 1.38 -12.20
C GLN A 141 -12.03 0.60 -13.16
N LYS A 142 -12.00 -0.71 -13.07
CA LYS A 142 -12.84 -1.63 -13.83
C LYS A 142 -13.71 -2.44 -12.89
N PRO A 143 -14.87 -2.94 -13.35
CA PRO A 143 -15.62 -3.95 -12.60
C PRO A 143 -14.78 -5.22 -12.37
N GLY A 144 -15.09 -5.95 -11.31
CA GLY A 144 -14.44 -7.19 -10.93
C GLY A 144 -13.69 -7.11 -9.60
N LEU A 145 -13.34 -8.25 -9.06
CA LEU A 145 -12.67 -8.39 -7.79
C LEU A 145 -11.22 -7.89 -7.86
N VAL A 146 -10.69 -7.45 -6.73
CA VAL A 146 -9.28 -7.02 -6.61
C VAL A 146 -8.34 -8.14 -7.06
N VAL A 147 -8.60 -9.37 -6.59
CA VAL A 147 -7.77 -10.55 -6.93
C VAL A 147 -7.82 -10.95 -8.41
N GLU A 148 -8.90 -10.62 -9.12
CA GLU A 148 -9.04 -10.87 -10.56
C GLU A 148 -8.39 -9.79 -11.40
N ARG A 149 -8.48 -8.53 -10.97
CA ARG A 149 -8.02 -7.36 -11.71
C ARG A 149 -6.52 -7.14 -11.60
N PHE A 150 -5.95 -7.38 -10.41
CA PHE A 150 -4.54 -7.09 -10.13
C PHE A 150 -3.77 -8.40 -9.94
N THR A 151 -3.20 -8.89 -11.02
CA THR A 151 -2.52 -10.19 -11.08
C THR A 151 -1.00 -10.09 -11.23
N TRP A 152 -0.44 -8.89 -11.25
CA TRP A 152 0.99 -8.66 -11.41
C TRP A 152 1.63 -8.16 -10.11
N HIS A 153 2.74 -8.75 -9.72
CA HIS A 153 3.46 -8.39 -8.50
C HIS A 153 4.98 -8.36 -8.71
N ALA A 154 5.69 -7.82 -7.71
CA ALA A 154 7.14 -7.81 -7.66
C ALA A 154 7.72 -9.24 -7.62
N GLN A 155 8.93 -9.43 -8.17
CA GLN A 155 9.70 -10.67 -7.96
C GLN A 155 9.92 -10.92 -6.46
N GLN A 156 10.04 -12.20 -6.07
CA GLN A 156 10.09 -12.57 -4.64
C GLN A 156 11.21 -11.86 -3.88
N ASP A 157 12.39 -11.77 -4.46
CA ASP A 157 13.59 -11.14 -3.86
C ASP A 157 13.58 -9.61 -3.93
N HIS A 158 12.55 -9.00 -4.52
CA HIS A 158 12.44 -7.55 -4.59
C HIS A 158 12.28 -6.94 -3.19
N PHE A 159 13.04 -5.88 -2.89
CA PHE A 159 13.08 -5.25 -1.55
C PHE A 159 11.72 -4.74 -1.05
N VAL A 160 10.74 -4.49 -1.93
CA VAL A 160 9.37 -4.08 -1.53
C VAL A 160 8.62 -5.19 -0.81
N ASN A 161 9.10 -6.44 -0.90
CA ASN A 161 8.48 -7.62 -0.28
C ASN A 161 9.05 -7.97 1.10
N VAL A 162 10.15 -7.36 1.53
CA VAL A 162 10.75 -7.62 2.86
C VAL A 162 9.90 -7.15 4.06
N PRO A 163 8.95 -6.18 3.94
CA PRO A 163 8.02 -5.92 5.02
C PRO A 163 7.19 -7.14 5.37
N ILE A 164 6.78 -7.19 6.64
CA ILE A 164 6.02 -8.29 7.22
C ILE A 164 4.72 -7.81 7.83
N LYS A 165 3.78 -8.74 8.01
CA LYS A 165 2.67 -8.65 8.96
C LYS A 165 2.71 -9.84 9.90
N SER A 166 2.13 -9.69 11.10
CA SER A 166 2.23 -10.72 12.14
C SER A 166 0.89 -11.34 12.47
N VAL A 167 0.89 -12.68 12.58
CA VAL A 167 -0.15 -13.47 13.23
C VAL A 167 0.38 -13.83 14.61
N VAL A 168 -0.20 -13.28 15.66
CA VAL A 168 0.34 -13.29 17.01
C VAL A 168 -0.49 -14.23 17.89
N ARG A 169 0.14 -15.00 18.77
CA ARG A 169 -0.55 -15.69 19.86
C ARG A 169 -0.80 -14.69 20.98
N PRO A 170 -2.05 -14.30 21.29
CA PRO A 170 -2.33 -13.24 22.26
C PRO A 170 -1.78 -13.54 23.68
N SER A 171 -1.75 -14.82 24.07
CA SER A 171 -1.17 -15.22 25.36
C SER A 171 0.34 -14.97 25.46
N ASP A 172 1.04 -14.85 24.34
CA ASP A 172 2.49 -14.60 24.25
C ASP A 172 2.81 -13.13 23.91
N PHE A 173 1.79 -12.32 23.66
CA PHE A 173 1.92 -10.91 23.35
C PHE A 173 2.37 -10.09 24.58
N GLU A 174 3.26 -9.13 24.38
CA GLU A 174 3.69 -8.16 25.39
C GLU A 174 3.26 -6.74 25.03
N ARG A 175 3.62 -6.27 23.82
CA ARG A 175 3.30 -4.94 23.33
C ARG A 175 3.44 -4.88 21.81
N PHE A 176 2.91 -3.85 21.16
CA PHE A 176 3.26 -3.55 19.78
C PHE A 176 4.58 -2.78 19.70
N THR A 177 5.48 -3.20 18.83
CA THR A 177 6.69 -2.46 18.48
C THR A 177 6.44 -1.49 17.31
N CYS A 178 5.53 -1.87 16.41
CA CYS A 178 4.99 -1.06 15.31
C CYS A 178 3.70 -1.71 14.80
N SER A 179 3.07 -1.15 13.76
CA SER A 179 1.86 -1.74 13.13
C SER A 179 2.12 -3.03 12.34
N HIS A 180 3.36 -3.43 12.17
CA HIS A 180 3.74 -4.63 11.43
C HIS A 180 4.18 -5.78 12.36
N ASN A 181 4.58 -5.46 13.59
CA ASN A 181 5.19 -6.45 14.46
C ASN A 181 4.84 -6.23 15.93
N ALA A 182 4.62 -7.34 16.62
CA ALA A 182 4.40 -7.38 18.06
C ALA A 182 5.67 -7.73 18.83
N GLY A 183 5.89 -7.15 20.01
CA GLY A 183 6.82 -7.64 20.99
C GLY A 183 6.22 -8.83 21.74
N LEU A 184 7.02 -9.84 21.98
CA LEU A 184 6.62 -11.09 22.59
C LEU A 184 7.22 -11.22 23.99
N LYS A 185 6.58 -12.01 24.85
CA LYS A 185 7.09 -12.40 26.15
C LYS A 185 8.45 -13.10 26.03
N PRO A 186 9.31 -13.05 27.06
CA PRO A 186 10.59 -13.74 27.08
C PRO A 186 10.48 -15.22 26.70
N GLY A 187 11.41 -15.72 25.88
CA GLY A 187 11.44 -17.10 25.42
C GLY A 187 10.52 -17.41 24.24
N ARG A 188 9.76 -16.42 23.74
CA ARG A 188 8.93 -16.58 22.55
C ARG A 188 9.60 -15.97 21.33
N ARG A 189 9.38 -16.58 20.15
CA ARG A 189 10.02 -16.19 18.90
C ARG A 189 9.01 -15.87 17.78
N HIS A 190 9.45 -15.00 16.87
CA HIS A 190 8.83 -14.80 15.58
C HIS A 190 9.42 -15.79 14.59
N LEU A 191 8.57 -16.53 13.89
CA LEU A 191 8.98 -17.46 12.87
C LEU A 191 8.45 -17.06 11.50
N HIS A 192 9.24 -17.30 10.47
CA HIS A 192 8.75 -17.32 9.09
C HIS A 192 7.86 -18.55 8.85
N THR A 193 7.18 -18.56 7.73
CA THR A 193 6.27 -19.63 7.34
C THR A 193 6.95 -20.98 7.07
N ASP A 194 8.26 -20.99 6.82
CA ASP A 194 9.09 -22.21 6.75
C ASP A 194 9.55 -22.74 8.13
N GLY A 195 9.21 -22.05 9.21
CA GLY A 195 9.64 -22.37 10.59
C GLY A 195 10.98 -21.77 10.99
N GLY A 196 11.69 -21.11 10.08
CA GLY A 196 12.93 -20.41 10.39
C GLY A 196 12.69 -19.16 11.26
N PRO A 197 13.64 -18.82 12.16
CA PRO A 197 13.51 -17.63 13.01
C PRO A 197 13.60 -16.34 12.17
N ARG A 198 12.70 -15.40 12.41
CA ARG A 198 12.76 -14.08 11.79
C ARG A 198 13.88 -13.25 12.42
N GLN A 199 14.69 -12.63 11.58
CA GLN A 199 15.69 -11.64 11.96
C GLN A 199 15.35 -10.26 11.35
N THR A 200 15.99 -9.22 11.89
CA THR A 200 15.87 -7.88 11.31
C THR A 200 16.71 -7.77 10.04
N HIS A 201 16.17 -7.12 9.01
CA HIS A 201 16.94 -6.86 7.80
C HIS A 201 18.19 -6.02 8.12
N PRO A 202 19.40 -6.42 7.67
CA PRO A 202 20.66 -5.78 8.05
C PRO A 202 20.69 -4.26 7.81
N ASP A 203 20.19 -3.81 6.65
CA ASP A 203 20.18 -2.37 6.29
C ASP A 203 19.27 -1.51 7.19
N TYR A 204 18.47 -2.13 8.05
CA TYR A 204 17.51 -1.43 8.90
C TYR A 204 17.70 -1.74 10.39
N ALA A 205 18.73 -2.50 10.75
CA ALA A 205 18.99 -2.91 12.14
C ALA A 205 19.17 -1.70 13.07
N ASP A 206 19.86 -0.67 12.59
CA ASP A 206 20.16 0.55 13.34
C ASP A 206 19.10 1.66 13.19
N ILE A 207 17.99 1.40 12.46
CA ILE A 207 16.90 2.35 12.28
C ILE A 207 15.71 1.93 13.14
N PRO A 208 15.49 2.53 14.33
CA PRO A 208 14.49 2.07 15.28
C PRO A 208 13.08 1.91 14.70
N GLU A 209 12.65 2.85 13.84
CA GLU A 209 11.31 2.87 13.26
C GLU A 209 11.11 1.80 12.16
N LYS A 210 12.21 1.27 11.59
CA LYS A 210 12.17 0.37 10.44
C LYS A 210 12.58 -1.06 10.76
N ARG A 211 13.40 -1.28 11.80
CA ARG A 211 13.95 -2.60 12.14
C ARG A 211 12.88 -3.66 12.43
N TYR A 212 11.72 -3.23 12.92
CA TYR A 212 10.62 -4.14 13.25
C TYR A 212 9.66 -4.40 12.07
N ILE A 213 9.73 -3.58 11.02
CA ILE A 213 8.84 -3.67 9.86
C ILE A 213 9.33 -4.71 8.87
N ARG A 214 10.64 -4.98 8.80
CA ARG A 214 11.31 -5.74 7.74
C ARG A 214 12.03 -6.95 8.27
N SER A 215 11.93 -8.05 7.54
CA SER A 215 12.71 -9.26 7.79
C SER A 215 13.98 -9.29 6.93
N GLU A 216 14.94 -10.10 7.32
CA GLU A 216 16.21 -10.31 6.64
C GLU A 216 16.05 -10.93 5.23
N ARG A 217 14.95 -11.64 5.01
CA ARG A 217 14.62 -12.33 3.76
C ARG A 217 13.13 -12.35 3.51
N VAL A 218 12.75 -12.66 2.30
CA VAL A 218 11.37 -12.92 1.90
C VAL A 218 11.11 -14.43 1.91
N CYS A 219 10.13 -14.86 2.71
CA CYS A 219 9.69 -16.24 2.78
C CYS A 219 8.22 -16.34 2.38
N TRP A 220 7.94 -17.08 1.30
CA TRP A 220 6.58 -17.30 0.80
C TRP A 220 6.14 -18.77 0.90
N GLU A 221 6.87 -19.61 1.62
CA GLU A 221 6.48 -21.00 1.85
C GLU A 221 5.21 -21.05 2.70
N GLY A 222 4.22 -21.81 2.25
CA GLY A 222 2.93 -21.94 2.92
C GLY A 222 1.99 -20.76 2.77
N PHE A 223 2.36 -19.58 3.31
CA PHE A 223 1.54 -18.38 3.24
C PHE A 223 2.36 -17.11 3.02
N ARG A 224 1.76 -16.12 2.36
CA ARG A 224 2.29 -14.76 2.20
C ARG A 224 1.17 -13.72 2.34
N ILE A 225 1.47 -12.44 2.26
CA ILE A 225 0.49 -11.37 2.10
C ILE A 225 0.51 -10.88 0.64
N ASN A 226 -0.57 -11.04 -0.09
CA ASN A 226 -0.77 -10.28 -1.32
C ASN A 226 -1.19 -8.86 -0.93
N HIS A 227 -0.34 -7.90 -1.21
CA HIS A 227 -0.55 -6.50 -0.85
C HIS A 227 -0.91 -5.69 -2.11
N TYR A 228 -2.20 -5.42 -2.28
CA TYR A 228 -2.76 -4.65 -3.39
C TYR A 228 -2.65 -3.14 -3.12
N VAL A 229 -1.41 -2.71 -2.98
CA VAL A 229 -1.04 -1.42 -2.40
C VAL A 229 -1.50 -0.22 -3.24
N VAL A 230 -1.54 -0.34 -4.56
CA VAL A 230 -1.90 0.78 -5.45
C VAL A 230 -3.21 0.58 -6.20
N LYS A 231 -3.55 -0.64 -6.59
CA LYS A 231 -4.68 -0.93 -7.47
C LYS A 231 -4.56 -0.17 -8.81
N SER A 232 -5.66 0.24 -9.46
CA SER A 232 -5.57 1.13 -10.63
C SER A 232 -5.10 2.53 -10.20
N TYR A 233 -4.54 3.28 -11.15
CA TYR A 233 -4.11 4.64 -10.84
C TYR A 233 -5.28 5.53 -10.36
N GLN A 234 -6.45 5.35 -10.92
CA GLN A 234 -7.65 6.07 -10.53
C GLN A 234 -8.07 5.75 -9.08
N GLU A 235 -8.05 4.47 -8.67
CA GLU A 235 -8.33 4.06 -7.29
C GLU A 235 -7.26 4.60 -6.32
N PHE A 236 -6.00 4.58 -6.76
CA PHE A 236 -4.93 5.21 -5.99
C PHE A 236 -5.17 6.70 -5.79
N ASP A 237 -5.37 7.46 -6.87
CA ASP A 237 -5.49 8.91 -6.81
C ASP A 237 -6.75 9.38 -6.07
N GLN A 238 -7.88 8.71 -6.30
CA GLN A 238 -9.17 9.18 -5.78
C GLN A 238 -9.52 8.61 -4.41
N ILE A 239 -9.02 7.43 -4.07
CA ILE A 239 -9.31 6.76 -2.80
C ILE A 239 -8.06 6.78 -1.90
N LYS A 240 -7.02 6.04 -2.27
CA LYS A 240 -5.89 5.80 -1.37
C LYS A 240 -5.05 7.06 -1.08
N ARG A 241 -4.78 7.85 -2.10
CA ARG A 241 -4.00 9.09 -1.96
C ARG A 241 -4.67 10.09 -1.03
N ARG A 242 -5.99 10.26 -1.16
CA ARG A 242 -6.76 11.28 -0.41
C ARG A 242 -6.89 10.95 1.07
N LYS A 243 -7.07 9.69 1.43
CA LYS A 243 -7.16 9.27 2.83
C LYS A 243 -5.82 9.36 3.59
N GLY A 244 -4.70 9.50 2.88
CA GLY A 244 -3.37 9.66 3.46
C GLY A 244 -2.82 8.38 4.10
N ARG A 245 -1.76 8.54 4.89
CA ARG A 245 -1.17 7.47 5.70
C ARG A 245 -1.72 7.49 7.11
N ALA A 246 -1.82 6.32 7.73
CA ALA A 246 -2.20 6.16 9.13
C ALA A 246 -1.28 6.93 10.14
N PHE A 247 -0.13 7.42 9.71
CA PHE A 247 0.83 8.18 10.52
C PHE A 247 0.85 9.68 10.22
N PHE A 248 0.43 10.11 9.03
CA PHE A 248 0.50 11.50 8.59
C PHE A 248 -0.75 11.86 7.80
N ALA A 249 -1.43 12.92 8.21
CA ALA A 249 -2.60 13.48 7.52
C ALA A 249 -2.25 14.17 6.17
N ARG A 250 -1.20 13.72 5.49
CA ARG A 250 -0.79 14.26 4.19
C ARG A 250 -1.16 13.27 3.08
N PRO A 251 -1.67 13.75 1.93
CA PRO A 251 -1.89 12.91 0.76
C PRO A 251 -0.61 12.16 0.38
N LEU A 252 -0.77 10.94 -0.16
CA LEU A 252 0.36 10.21 -0.72
C LEU A 252 0.83 10.90 -2.00
N SER A 253 2.15 10.87 -2.24
CA SER A 253 2.73 11.38 -3.47
C SER A 253 2.53 10.41 -4.64
N GLN A 254 2.70 10.89 -5.86
CA GLN A 254 2.75 10.01 -7.02
C GLN A 254 3.97 9.09 -7.02
N SER A 255 5.10 9.56 -6.47
CA SER A 255 6.27 8.71 -6.25
C SER A 255 5.93 7.47 -5.43
N TYR A 256 4.93 7.55 -4.54
CA TYR A 256 4.45 6.38 -3.81
C TYR A 256 3.79 5.36 -4.74
N PHE A 257 2.95 5.80 -5.69
CA PHE A 257 2.36 4.93 -6.70
C PHE A 257 3.44 4.25 -7.53
N LEU A 258 4.35 5.05 -8.10
CA LEU A 258 5.41 4.55 -8.97
C LEU A 258 6.37 3.59 -8.26
N TRP A 259 6.64 3.83 -6.98
CA TRP A 259 7.43 2.94 -6.14
C TRP A 259 6.81 1.56 -5.96
N HIS A 260 5.49 1.50 -5.90
CA HIS A 260 4.74 0.25 -5.73
C HIS A 260 4.15 -0.30 -7.03
N GLU A 261 4.48 0.31 -8.17
CA GLU A 261 4.04 -0.14 -9.50
C GLU A 261 4.92 -1.30 -10.00
N ASN A 262 4.90 -2.40 -9.24
CA ASN A 262 5.71 -3.58 -9.52
C ASN A 262 4.85 -4.62 -10.27
N ASN A 263 5.29 -5.00 -11.47
CA ASN A 263 4.50 -5.86 -12.37
C ASN A 263 5.42 -6.84 -13.11
N GLU A 264 6.36 -7.46 -12.39
CA GLU A 264 7.38 -8.34 -12.98
C GLU A 264 6.88 -9.76 -13.15
N VAL A 265 6.02 -10.24 -12.23
CA VAL A 265 5.52 -11.61 -12.21
C VAL A 265 4.00 -11.60 -12.27
N GLN A 266 3.43 -12.39 -13.17
CA GLN A 266 1.99 -12.59 -13.23
C GLN A 266 1.59 -13.82 -12.40
N ALA A 267 0.64 -13.66 -11.48
CA ALA A 267 0.05 -14.72 -10.67
C ALA A 267 -1.48 -14.69 -10.83
N LEU A 268 -1.99 -15.56 -11.70
CA LEU A 268 -3.43 -15.71 -11.89
C LEU A 268 -4.03 -16.53 -10.74
N PRO A 269 -5.17 -16.11 -10.18
CA PRO A 269 -5.89 -16.91 -9.20
C PRO A 269 -6.44 -18.19 -9.84
N ASP A 270 -6.49 -19.25 -9.03
CA ASP A 270 -7.09 -20.53 -9.42
C ASP A 270 -8.59 -20.34 -9.72
N PRO A 271 -9.13 -20.81 -10.87
CA PRO A 271 -10.54 -20.70 -11.17
C PRO A 271 -11.46 -21.31 -10.11
N ALA A 272 -11.10 -22.46 -9.55
CA ALA A 272 -11.89 -23.09 -8.49
C ALA A 272 -11.87 -22.27 -7.18
N TYR A 273 -10.81 -21.52 -6.92
CA TYR A 273 -10.79 -20.55 -5.83
C TYR A 273 -11.73 -19.38 -6.12
N LEU A 274 -11.73 -18.84 -7.34
CA LEU A 274 -12.62 -17.74 -7.73
C LEU A 274 -14.10 -18.14 -7.62
N GLU A 275 -14.48 -19.33 -8.06
CA GLU A 275 -15.84 -19.83 -7.88
C GLU A 275 -16.27 -19.83 -6.40
N ARG A 276 -15.41 -20.31 -5.50
CA ARG A 276 -15.69 -20.30 -4.06
C ARG A 276 -15.74 -18.86 -3.50
N LEU A 277 -14.87 -17.97 -3.98
CA LEU A 277 -14.86 -16.58 -3.55
C LEU A 277 -16.15 -15.87 -3.96
N HIS A 278 -16.58 -16.00 -5.21
CA HIS A 278 -17.85 -15.46 -5.69
C HIS A 278 -19.05 -16.03 -4.92
N ALA A 279 -19.05 -17.34 -4.63
CA ALA A 279 -20.13 -17.95 -3.84
C ALA A 279 -20.17 -17.39 -2.40
N GLU A 280 -19.02 -17.16 -1.75
CA GLU A 280 -18.97 -16.61 -0.39
C GLU A 280 -19.35 -15.12 -0.40
N ILE A 281 -18.93 -14.34 -1.40
CA ILE A 281 -19.37 -12.94 -1.61
C ILE A 281 -20.88 -12.90 -1.74
N HIS A 282 -21.46 -13.71 -2.62
CA HIS A 282 -22.90 -13.76 -2.83
C HIS A 282 -23.67 -14.14 -1.53
N ARG A 283 -23.10 -15.03 -0.71
CA ARG A 283 -23.66 -15.39 0.60
C ARG A 283 -23.70 -14.20 1.55
N ILE A 284 -22.61 -13.41 1.59
CA ILE A 284 -22.51 -12.21 2.42
C ILE A 284 -23.48 -11.12 1.93
N GLU A 285 -23.51 -10.86 0.62
CA GLU A 285 -24.42 -9.89 0.00
C GLU A 285 -25.90 -10.24 0.23
N THR A 286 -26.24 -11.54 0.13
CA THR A 286 -27.60 -12.02 0.42
C THR A 286 -27.98 -11.77 1.88
N ALA A 287 -27.05 -11.90 2.81
CA ALA A 287 -27.29 -11.58 4.21
C ALA A 287 -27.45 -10.08 4.43
N LEU A 288 -26.58 -9.27 3.81
CA LEU A 288 -26.66 -7.80 3.85
C LEU A 288 -27.98 -7.27 3.32
N ALA A 289 -28.49 -7.80 2.19
CA ALA A 289 -29.75 -7.38 1.63
C ALA A 289 -30.92 -7.54 2.61
N ARG A 290 -30.86 -8.50 3.54
CA ARG A 290 -31.87 -8.69 4.59
C ARG A 290 -31.85 -7.63 5.68
N THR A 291 -30.75 -6.89 5.82
CA THR A 291 -30.65 -5.74 6.75
C THR A 291 -31.20 -4.44 6.15
N GLY A 292 -31.58 -4.45 4.87
CA GLY A 292 -31.94 -3.25 4.12
C GLY A 292 -30.74 -2.49 3.56
N TRP A 293 -29.51 -3.07 3.67
CA TRP A 293 -28.34 -2.47 3.04
C TRP A 293 -28.48 -2.47 1.52
N ALA A 294 -28.30 -1.29 0.93
CA ALA A 294 -28.14 -1.13 -0.51
C ALA A 294 -26.78 -0.46 -0.76
N ASP A 295 -25.92 -1.12 -1.52
CA ASP A 295 -24.60 -0.58 -1.84
C ASP A 295 -24.73 0.68 -2.68
N PRO A 296 -24.39 1.88 -2.17
CA PRO A 296 -24.46 3.09 -2.97
C PRO A 296 -23.44 3.04 -4.12
N PRO A 297 -23.76 3.61 -5.29
CA PRO A 297 -22.84 3.60 -6.42
C PRO A 297 -21.50 4.23 -6.04
N VAL A 298 -20.39 3.62 -6.49
CA VAL A 298 -19.07 4.22 -6.36
C VAL A 298 -18.99 5.40 -7.33
N VAL A 299 -19.02 6.61 -6.81
CA VAL A 299 -18.88 7.82 -7.62
C VAL A 299 -17.38 8.07 -7.84
N VAL A 300 -16.91 7.78 -9.04
CA VAL A 300 -15.57 8.13 -9.51
C VAL A 300 -15.69 9.43 -10.27
N SER A 301 -15.18 10.52 -9.72
CA SER A 301 -15.32 11.86 -10.31
C SER A 301 -13.97 12.41 -10.78
N GLY A 302 -13.98 13.16 -11.90
CA GLY A 302 -12.95 14.09 -12.28
C GLY A 302 -12.07 13.64 -13.47
N HIS A 303 -11.40 14.61 -14.05
CA HIS A 303 -10.37 14.38 -15.06
C HIS A 303 -9.15 13.74 -14.39
N LEU A 304 -8.79 12.56 -14.85
CA LEU A 304 -7.58 11.87 -14.41
C LEU A 304 -6.39 12.45 -15.15
N ARG A 305 -5.38 12.93 -14.42
CA ARG A 305 -4.09 13.29 -15.00
C ARG A 305 -3.18 12.06 -14.95
N LEU A 306 -2.40 11.81 -16.00
CA LEU A 306 -1.49 10.66 -16.03
C LEU A 306 -0.37 10.81 -15.00
N PRO A 307 0.05 9.72 -14.34
CA PRO A 307 1.19 9.78 -13.44
C PRO A 307 2.47 10.11 -14.20
N LEU A 308 3.25 11.01 -13.65
CA LEU A 308 4.57 11.39 -14.16
C LEU A 308 5.62 11.12 -13.09
N GLY A 309 6.51 10.17 -13.36
CA GLY A 309 7.68 9.96 -12.52
C GLY A 309 8.72 11.04 -12.78
N GLY A 310 9.25 11.62 -11.71
CA GLY A 310 10.31 12.59 -11.88
C GLY A 310 10.35 13.65 -10.80
N ARG A 311 11.36 14.50 -10.88
CA ARG A 311 11.57 15.58 -9.92
C ARG A 311 12.23 16.76 -10.57
N VAL A 312 11.83 17.97 -10.15
CA VAL A 312 12.51 19.23 -10.45
C VAL A 312 13.52 19.52 -9.34
N HIS A 313 14.79 19.59 -9.70
CA HIS A 313 15.89 19.84 -8.75
C HIS A 313 16.31 21.30 -8.71
N ILE A 314 16.34 21.95 -9.87
CA ILE A 314 16.87 23.30 -10.03
C ILE A 314 15.85 24.15 -10.75
N VAL A 315 15.58 25.32 -10.20
CA VAL A 315 14.84 26.40 -10.86
C VAL A 315 15.65 27.69 -10.69
N GLU A 316 16.21 28.18 -11.79
CA GLU A 316 17.01 29.39 -11.80
C GLU A 316 16.28 30.49 -12.60
N ARG A 317 16.22 31.67 -12.05
CA ARG A 317 15.64 32.83 -12.74
C ARG A 317 16.72 33.67 -13.38
N SER A 318 16.51 34.05 -14.64
CA SER A 318 17.30 35.02 -15.38
C SER A 318 16.43 36.22 -15.83
N MET A 319 17.03 37.16 -16.48
CA MET A 319 16.32 38.29 -17.13
C MET A 319 15.44 37.82 -18.28
N GLU A 320 15.72 36.69 -18.89
CA GLU A 320 15.04 36.15 -20.06
C GLU A 320 13.97 35.11 -19.71
N GLY A 321 13.97 34.54 -18.49
CA GLY A 321 13.02 33.52 -18.10
C GLY A 321 13.48 32.61 -16.97
N LEU A 322 12.92 31.39 -16.95
CA LEU A 322 13.25 30.36 -16.00
C LEU A 322 14.02 29.21 -16.68
N LEU A 323 15.12 28.83 -16.06
CA LEU A 323 15.81 27.58 -16.35
C LEU A 323 15.37 26.52 -15.34
N ILE A 324 14.85 25.41 -15.83
CA ILE A 324 14.34 24.29 -15.01
C ILE A 324 15.13 23.05 -15.34
N ARG A 325 15.70 22.39 -14.35
CA ARG A 325 16.42 21.12 -14.51
C ARG A 325 15.83 20.06 -13.61
N GLY A 326 15.76 18.83 -14.12
CA GLY A 326 15.23 17.71 -13.39
C GLY A 326 15.36 16.42 -14.17
N TRP A 327 14.59 15.45 -13.79
CA TRP A 327 14.39 14.21 -14.54
C TRP A 327 12.90 13.86 -14.56
N CYS A 328 12.48 13.19 -15.63
CA CYS A 328 11.14 12.66 -15.74
C CYS A 328 11.12 11.42 -16.63
N HIS A 329 10.18 10.54 -16.39
CA HIS A 329 9.90 9.40 -17.25
C HIS A 329 8.40 9.19 -17.37
N ALA A 330 7.99 8.72 -18.55
CA ALA A 330 6.61 8.40 -18.82
C ALA A 330 6.17 7.13 -18.10
N TRP A 331 4.89 7.07 -17.76
CA TRP A 331 4.27 5.87 -17.24
C TRP A 331 3.83 5.00 -18.42
N ARG A 332 4.33 3.75 -18.49
CA ARG A 332 3.94 2.65 -19.37
C ARG A 332 3.25 3.04 -20.70
N GLY A 333 4.04 3.24 -21.74
CA GLY A 333 3.51 3.40 -23.11
C GLY A 333 2.86 4.75 -23.40
N HIS A 334 2.95 5.72 -22.48
CA HIS A 334 2.52 7.10 -22.72
C HIS A 334 3.75 8.02 -22.76
N PRO A 335 4.43 8.13 -23.92
CA PRO A 335 5.61 8.98 -24.06
C PRO A 335 5.23 10.44 -23.79
N ILE A 336 6.13 11.16 -23.11
CA ILE A 336 5.99 12.60 -22.89
C ILE A 336 6.56 13.30 -24.12
N GLY A 337 5.68 13.90 -24.91
CA GLY A 337 6.10 14.67 -26.09
C GLY A 337 6.67 16.04 -25.72
N LYS A 338 6.17 16.67 -24.65
CA LYS A 338 6.57 18.01 -24.22
C LYS A 338 6.47 18.15 -22.70
N LEU A 339 7.28 19.08 -22.17
CA LEU A 339 7.03 19.62 -20.83
C LEU A 339 6.32 20.97 -20.93
N VAL A 340 5.51 21.26 -19.94
CA VAL A 340 4.84 22.55 -19.74
C VAL A 340 5.10 23.07 -18.34
N ALA A 341 5.25 24.38 -18.20
CA ALA A 341 5.31 25.03 -16.92
C ALA A 341 3.99 25.77 -16.66
N VAL A 342 3.39 25.55 -15.50
CA VAL A 342 2.22 26.30 -15.05
C VAL A 342 2.68 27.28 -14.00
N ILE A 343 2.64 28.57 -14.32
CA ILE A 343 3.09 29.67 -13.47
C ILE A 343 1.87 30.48 -13.08
N ASN A 344 1.61 30.59 -11.79
CA ASN A 344 0.43 31.27 -11.24
C ASN A 344 -0.89 30.84 -11.91
N GLY A 345 -1.03 29.58 -12.26
CA GLY A 345 -2.19 28.99 -12.94
C GLY A 345 -2.23 29.19 -14.46
N GLN A 346 -1.26 29.87 -15.07
CA GLN A 346 -1.15 30.01 -16.53
C GLN A 346 -0.13 29.04 -17.10
N THR A 347 -0.50 28.35 -18.19
CA THR A 347 0.37 27.40 -18.88
C THR A 347 1.32 28.12 -19.82
N HIS A 348 2.60 27.90 -19.63
CA HIS A 348 3.68 28.43 -20.46
C HIS A 348 4.34 27.28 -21.22
N ALA A 349 4.54 27.48 -22.52
CA ALA A 349 5.27 26.52 -23.35
C ALA A 349 6.76 26.54 -22.96
N VAL A 350 7.34 25.37 -22.83
CA VAL A 350 8.79 25.21 -22.71
C VAL A 350 9.40 25.38 -24.10
N GLN A 351 10.24 26.37 -24.29
CA GLN A 351 10.86 26.67 -25.60
C GLN A 351 12.03 25.75 -25.93
N ARG A 352 12.76 25.28 -24.91
CA ARG A 352 13.87 24.37 -25.08
C ARG A 352 13.70 23.21 -24.12
N PHE A 353 13.64 22.03 -24.67
CA PHE A 353 13.68 20.79 -23.92
C PHE A 353 14.86 19.98 -24.46
N GLU A 354 15.89 19.86 -23.69
CA GLU A 354 17.09 19.11 -24.05
C GLU A 354 17.24 17.95 -23.09
N PRO A 355 17.45 16.71 -23.59
CA PRO A 355 17.92 15.63 -22.74
C PRO A 355 19.20 16.09 -22.04
N ALA A 356 19.22 16.04 -20.72
CA ALA A 356 20.41 16.31 -19.94
C ALA A 356 20.88 14.99 -19.33
N PRO A 357 22.20 14.78 -19.14
CA PRO A 357 22.65 13.70 -18.28
C PRO A 357 21.95 13.85 -16.95
N LEU A 358 21.51 12.71 -16.36
CA LEU A 358 21.05 12.69 -14.98
C LEU A 358 22.11 13.43 -14.17
N LEU A 359 21.75 14.60 -13.69
CA LEU A 359 22.60 15.30 -12.74
C LEU A 359 22.77 14.32 -11.59
N ASP A 360 23.99 13.81 -11.41
CA ASP A 360 24.30 12.96 -10.28
C ASP A 360 23.76 13.68 -9.05
N ALA A 361 22.68 13.13 -8.49
CA ALA A 361 22.12 13.60 -7.22
C ALA A 361 23.10 13.34 -6.07
N HIS A 362 24.30 12.94 -6.39
CA HIS A 362 25.44 12.77 -5.50
C HIS A 362 26.09 14.13 -5.26
N LYS A 363 25.59 14.84 -4.25
CA LYS A 363 26.53 15.67 -3.49
C LYS A 363 27.60 14.72 -2.97
N PRO A 364 28.90 14.95 -3.28
CA PRO A 364 29.98 14.13 -2.72
C PRO A 364 29.85 14.14 -1.20
N GLY A 365 29.62 12.96 -0.59
CA GLY A 365 29.46 12.82 0.84
C GLY A 365 28.05 12.49 1.34
N LEU A 366 27.02 12.43 0.48
CA LEU A 366 25.70 11.94 0.88
C LEU A 366 25.58 10.47 0.46
N GLU A 367 25.99 9.57 1.32
CA GLU A 367 25.57 8.16 1.20
C GLU A 367 24.05 8.09 1.36
N LEU A 368 23.34 7.81 0.29
CA LEU A 368 21.92 7.53 0.33
C LEU A 368 21.72 6.21 1.10
N LYS A 369 21.34 6.31 2.38
CA LYS A 369 21.02 5.16 3.23
C LYS A 369 19.55 4.80 3.12
N GLY A 370 19.26 3.52 3.02
CA GLY A 370 17.88 3.01 3.01
C GLY A 370 17.14 3.20 1.67
N PRO A 371 15.81 3.38 1.68
CA PRO A 371 14.97 3.40 0.47
C PRO A 371 15.38 4.42 -0.59
N GLN A 372 16.05 5.48 -0.21
CA GLN A 372 16.56 6.48 -1.15
C GLN A 372 17.64 5.93 -2.10
N LYS A 373 18.35 4.88 -1.69
CA LYS A 373 19.28 4.14 -2.55
C LYS A 373 18.55 3.47 -3.73
N TYR A 374 17.28 3.18 -3.59
CA TYR A 374 16.44 2.48 -4.57
C TYR A 374 15.50 3.42 -5.34
N LEU A 375 15.45 4.70 -5.00
CA LEU A 375 14.66 5.70 -5.74
C LEU A 375 15.22 6.01 -7.14
N ASN A 376 16.42 5.55 -7.45
CA ASN A 376 17.11 5.91 -8.69
C ASN A 376 17.66 4.76 -9.56
N PRO A 377 17.47 3.45 -9.30
CA PRO A 377 18.02 2.43 -10.20
C PRO A 377 17.23 2.23 -11.49
N GLN A 378 16.06 2.88 -11.65
CA GLN A 378 15.14 2.64 -12.77
C GLN A 378 14.80 3.88 -13.60
N ALA A 379 15.44 5.02 -13.36
CA ALA A 379 15.33 6.12 -14.32
C ALA A 379 16.05 5.69 -15.62
N PRO A 380 15.35 5.52 -16.75
CA PRO A 380 15.99 5.16 -17.99
C PRO A 380 17.12 6.14 -18.32
N GLU A 381 18.21 5.66 -18.92
CA GLU A 381 19.22 6.55 -19.50
C GLU A 381 18.51 7.60 -20.38
N GLY A 382 18.80 8.88 -20.17
CA GLY A 382 18.16 9.98 -20.91
C GLY A 382 16.90 10.56 -20.25
N SER A 383 16.53 10.16 -19.01
CA SER A 383 15.41 10.76 -18.28
C SER A 383 15.70 12.16 -17.69
N GLY A 384 16.96 12.60 -17.68
CA GLY A 384 17.32 13.97 -17.29
C GLY A 384 16.85 15.00 -18.32
N PHE A 385 16.45 16.19 -17.86
CA PHE A 385 16.04 17.27 -18.75
C PHE A 385 16.55 18.63 -18.28
N GLN A 386 16.73 19.52 -19.25
CA GLN A 386 16.88 20.95 -19.07
C GLN A 386 15.82 21.66 -19.90
N ALA A 387 15.02 22.50 -19.26
CA ALA A 387 13.91 23.20 -19.88
C ALA A 387 14.04 24.72 -19.66
N PHE A 388 13.71 25.52 -20.65
CA PHE A 388 13.71 26.97 -20.56
C PHE A 388 12.30 27.50 -20.83
N VAL A 389 11.81 28.36 -19.95
CA VAL A 389 10.52 29.02 -20.05
C VAL A 389 10.76 30.53 -20.14
N PRO A 390 10.50 31.17 -21.29
CA PRO A 390 10.57 32.61 -21.42
C PRO A 390 9.57 33.27 -20.46
N LEU A 391 10.03 34.29 -19.75
CA LEU A 391 9.19 35.01 -18.80
C LEU A 391 9.68 36.42 -18.61
N ASP A 392 8.78 37.38 -18.68
CA ASP A 392 9.12 38.79 -18.47
C ASP A 392 9.72 39.00 -17.08
N PRO A 393 10.76 39.84 -16.95
CA PRO A 393 11.46 40.04 -15.67
C PRO A 393 10.56 40.51 -14.53
N GLY A 394 9.49 41.24 -14.84
CA GLY A 394 8.53 41.75 -13.86
C GLY A 394 7.50 40.76 -13.34
N VAL A 395 7.41 39.57 -13.91
CA VAL A 395 6.44 38.56 -13.46
C VAL A 395 6.86 37.99 -12.13
N ARG A 396 6.06 38.19 -11.10
CA ARG A 396 6.22 37.48 -9.81
C ARG A 396 5.76 36.05 -9.92
N ILE A 397 6.53 35.13 -9.38
CA ILE A 397 6.20 33.69 -9.36
C ILE A 397 5.76 33.31 -7.96
N ASP A 398 4.46 33.20 -7.77
CA ASP A 398 3.87 32.74 -6.50
C ASP A 398 3.66 31.21 -6.49
N ALA A 399 3.43 30.61 -7.68
CA ALA A 399 3.31 29.17 -7.85
C ALA A 399 3.96 28.72 -9.16
N LEU A 400 4.64 27.60 -9.13
CA LEU A 400 5.27 26.96 -10.30
C LEU A 400 5.02 25.45 -10.23
N GLU A 401 4.38 24.92 -11.26
CA GLU A 401 4.26 23.48 -11.52
C GLU A 401 4.93 23.13 -12.85
N VAL A 402 5.56 21.98 -12.94
CA VAL A 402 6.12 21.43 -14.18
C VAL A 402 5.44 20.11 -14.46
N ALA A 403 4.76 19.98 -15.60
CA ALA A 403 4.02 18.80 -15.98
C ALA A 403 4.41 18.34 -17.38
N GLY A 404 4.13 17.08 -17.70
CA GLY A 404 4.26 16.54 -19.05
C GLY A 404 2.99 16.75 -19.88
N LEU A 405 3.15 16.81 -21.18
CA LEU A 405 2.08 16.72 -22.15
C LEU A 405 2.40 15.54 -23.09
N THR A 406 1.50 14.56 -23.15
CA THR A 406 1.65 13.41 -24.05
C THR A 406 1.42 13.82 -25.51
N ASP A 407 1.80 12.97 -26.46
CA ASP A 407 1.63 13.27 -27.88
C ASP A 407 0.15 13.38 -28.30
N ASP A 408 -0.75 12.72 -27.57
CA ASP A 408 -2.20 12.82 -27.72
C ASP A 408 -2.83 13.97 -26.95
N GLY A 409 -2.01 14.83 -26.31
CA GLY A 409 -2.47 16.06 -25.66
C GLY A 409 -2.98 15.90 -24.23
N VAL A 410 -2.76 14.75 -23.59
CA VAL A 410 -3.15 14.53 -22.19
C VAL A 410 -2.09 15.12 -21.27
N MET A 411 -2.52 15.98 -20.34
CA MET A 411 -1.63 16.55 -19.32
C MET A 411 -1.36 15.53 -18.21
N THR A 412 -0.10 15.46 -17.80
CA THR A 412 0.28 14.64 -16.63
C THR A 412 0.10 15.40 -15.33
N GLU A 413 0.22 14.70 -14.23
CA GLU A 413 0.41 15.35 -12.93
C GLU A 413 1.72 16.15 -12.91
N PRO A 414 1.83 17.20 -12.07
CA PRO A 414 3.06 17.95 -11.94
C PRO A 414 4.18 17.12 -11.29
N LEU A 415 5.40 17.36 -11.72
CA LEU A 415 6.60 16.82 -11.09
C LEU A 415 6.74 17.29 -9.65
N GLU A 416 7.21 16.41 -8.79
CA GLU A 416 7.62 16.81 -7.43
C GLU A 416 8.78 17.81 -7.51
N ARG A 417 8.79 18.77 -6.58
CA ARG A 417 9.84 19.78 -6.51
C ARG A 417 10.62 19.65 -5.21
N ASP A 418 11.93 19.73 -5.29
CA ASP A 418 12.77 19.85 -4.11
C ASP A 418 12.48 21.19 -3.40
N PRO A 419 12.51 21.22 -2.06
CA PRO A 419 12.39 22.48 -1.34
C PRO A 419 13.49 23.44 -1.81
N PRO A 420 13.21 24.74 -1.90
CA PRO A 420 14.23 25.71 -2.25
C PRO A 420 15.40 25.56 -1.29
N VAL A 421 16.60 25.47 -1.85
CA VAL A 421 17.83 25.53 -1.05
C VAL A 421 17.91 26.96 -0.55
N GLY A 422 17.71 27.14 0.77
CA GLY A 422 17.73 28.45 1.45
C GLY A 422 19.08 29.15 1.40
#